data_e5833de2ce81e0a0ce45a183df57056e
#
_entry.id   e5833de2ce81e0a0ce45a183df57056e
#
_cell.length_a   1.000
_cell.length_b   1.000
_cell.length_c   1.000
_cell.angle_alpha   90.00
_cell.angle_beta   90.00
_cell.angle_gamma   90.00
#
_symmetry.space_group_name_H-M   'P 1'
#
loop_
_entity.id
_entity.type
_entity.pdbx_description
1 polymer ?
#
loop_
_entity_poly.entity_id
_entity_poly.type
_entity_poly.pdbx_seq_one_letter_code
_entity_poly.pdbx_strand_id
1 'polypeptide(L)'
;INNIFADSGNAADGGEAINVKSGCKLDVANNLIYNACTNALKLSNAGNSETVPLTEMTVYNNTIVNCGWRRSKNKKGGSIWVEKAAKPILVNNLIYDSRFGLKQPKEDGVDMQNSRLTPNYYFASTETGVTQMAKDASLGIWWDSDIHSTKAGEGNPLFKNFTQTPKININCEVDDPEEGAPMAYDKSWDFSLAANSPALKGGVIDFSRIFPSG
;
A
#
# COMPACT_ATOMS: atom_id res chain seq x y z
N ILE A 1 -10.60 -11.34 -2.03
CA ILE A 1 -10.57 -10.96 -3.45
C ILE A 1 -11.82 -10.15 -3.79
N ASN A 2 -11.67 -9.11 -4.62
CA ASN A 2 -12.76 -8.28 -5.15
C ASN A 2 -13.62 -7.60 -4.07
N ASN A 3 -13.00 -7.11 -3.01
CA ASN A 3 -13.67 -6.39 -1.94
C ASN A 3 -13.36 -4.90 -1.99
N ILE A 4 -14.21 -4.12 -1.33
CA ILE A 4 -13.97 -2.71 -1.02
C ILE A 4 -13.79 -2.59 0.49
N PHE A 5 -12.63 -2.09 0.89
CA PHE A 5 -12.32 -1.72 2.27
C PHE A 5 -12.21 -0.20 2.31
N ALA A 6 -13.13 0.45 2.98
CA ALA A 6 -13.13 1.90 3.03
C ALA A 6 -13.21 2.42 4.47
N ASP A 7 -12.58 3.58 4.70
CA ASP A 7 -12.65 4.33 5.94
C ASP A 7 -12.26 3.50 7.19
N SER A 8 -11.21 2.67 7.03
CA SER A 8 -10.74 1.82 8.13
C SER A 8 -9.96 2.64 9.16
N GLY A 9 -10.46 2.62 10.38
CA GLY A 9 -9.78 3.11 11.56
C GLY A 9 -9.81 4.61 11.75
N ASN A 10 -10.21 4.97 12.96
CA ASN A 10 -10.12 6.30 13.51
C ASN A 10 -9.40 6.29 14.87
N ALA A 11 -8.84 5.15 15.25
CA ALA A 11 -8.37 4.93 16.59
C ALA A 11 -6.89 5.24 16.77
N ALA A 12 -6.55 5.63 17.97
CA ALA A 12 -5.20 6.02 18.39
C ALA A 12 -4.12 4.96 18.15
N ASP A 13 -4.44 3.70 18.05
CA ASP A 13 -3.48 2.60 18.02
C ASP A 13 -3.64 1.59 16.87
N GLY A 14 -4.58 1.81 15.98
CA GLY A 14 -4.84 0.89 14.87
C GLY A 14 -5.63 1.56 13.76
N GLY A 15 -5.76 0.89 12.64
CA GLY A 15 -6.47 1.44 11.49
C GLY A 15 -6.01 0.78 10.20
N GLU A 16 -5.57 -0.45 10.31
CA GLU A 16 -5.28 -1.28 9.16
C GLU A 16 -6.58 -1.77 8.51
N ALA A 17 -6.67 -1.72 7.18
CA ALA A 17 -7.77 -2.37 6.48
C ALA A 17 -7.62 -3.89 6.53
N ILE A 18 -6.41 -4.39 6.31
CA ILE A 18 -6.10 -5.82 6.42
C ILE A 18 -4.82 -6.00 7.23
N ASN A 19 -4.90 -6.78 8.31
CA ASN A 19 -3.78 -7.09 9.18
C ASN A 19 -3.58 -8.61 9.24
N VAL A 20 -2.47 -9.09 8.70
CA VAL A 20 -2.13 -10.52 8.64
C VAL A 20 -0.99 -10.80 9.60
N LYS A 21 -1.17 -11.83 10.43
CA LYS A 21 -0.22 -12.17 11.51
C LYS A 21 0.06 -13.66 11.57
N SER A 22 1.26 -13.98 12.06
CA SER A 22 1.63 -15.29 12.65
C SER A 22 1.33 -16.51 11.78
N GLY A 23 2.13 -16.73 10.77
CA GLY A 23 2.12 -17.97 9.99
C GLY A 23 0.94 -18.14 9.04
N CYS A 24 0.19 -17.08 8.78
CA CYS A 24 -0.88 -17.13 7.79
C CYS A 24 -0.32 -17.12 6.38
N LYS A 25 -1.04 -17.81 5.49
CA LYS A 25 -0.85 -17.70 4.04
C LYS A 25 -2.11 -17.12 3.42
N LEU A 26 -1.97 -16.02 2.68
CA LEU A 26 -3.09 -15.25 2.18
C LEU A 26 -2.81 -14.65 0.81
N ASP A 27 -3.82 -14.71 -0.06
CA ASP A 27 -3.84 -13.95 -1.31
C ASP A 27 -4.80 -12.76 -1.19
N VAL A 28 -4.29 -11.57 -1.45
CA VAL A 28 -5.03 -10.31 -1.44
C VAL A 28 -5.00 -9.72 -2.84
N ALA A 29 -6.12 -9.80 -3.55
CA ALA A 29 -6.14 -9.43 -4.95
C ALA A 29 -7.40 -8.67 -5.38
N ASN A 30 -7.24 -7.78 -6.34
CA ASN A 30 -8.31 -7.03 -6.98
C ASN A 30 -9.20 -6.27 -5.97
N ASN A 31 -8.65 -5.83 -4.86
CA ASN A 31 -9.42 -5.07 -3.88
C ASN A 31 -9.21 -3.57 -4.11
N LEU A 32 -10.21 -2.79 -3.76
CA LEU A 32 -10.10 -1.37 -3.53
C LEU A 32 -9.93 -1.15 -2.03
N ILE A 33 -8.85 -0.48 -1.64
CA ILE A 33 -8.60 -0.07 -0.26
C ILE A 33 -8.49 1.45 -0.24
N TYR A 34 -9.46 2.09 0.37
CA TYR A 34 -9.57 3.54 0.41
C TYR A 34 -9.53 4.05 1.85
N ASN A 35 -8.71 5.08 2.10
CA ASN A 35 -8.68 5.79 3.37
C ASN A 35 -8.45 4.88 4.60
N ALA A 36 -7.53 3.94 4.50
CA ALA A 36 -7.07 3.23 5.68
C ALA A 36 -6.12 4.14 6.49
N CYS A 37 -6.45 4.34 7.74
CA CYS A 37 -5.82 5.34 8.61
C CYS A 37 -4.30 5.14 8.72
N THR A 38 -3.85 3.99 9.18
CA THR A 38 -2.43 3.73 9.41
C THR A 38 -1.80 2.88 8.34
N ASN A 39 -2.47 1.83 7.88
CA ASN A 39 -1.99 0.98 6.80
C ASN A 39 -3.17 0.43 5.98
N ALA A 40 -3.03 0.36 4.66
CA ALA A 40 -3.96 -0.44 3.86
C ALA A 40 -3.77 -1.93 4.18
N LEU A 41 -2.53 -2.35 4.19
CA LEU A 41 -2.15 -3.74 4.46
C LEU A 41 -1.02 -3.78 5.48
N LYS A 42 -1.14 -4.66 6.45
CA LYS A 42 -0.05 -4.96 7.38
C LYS A 42 0.25 -6.44 7.38
N LEU A 43 1.50 -6.75 7.18
CA LEU A 43 2.05 -8.09 7.18
C LEU A 43 3.06 -8.23 8.30
N SER A 44 2.80 -9.09 9.26
CA SER A 44 3.70 -9.24 10.36
C SER A 44 3.70 -10.67 10.92
N ASN A 45 4.86 -11.17 11.28
CA ASN A 45 4.98 -12.39 12.07
C ASN A 45 5.04 -12.01 13.55
N ALA A 46 3.89 -11.65 14.12
CA ALA A 46 3.79 -11.16 15.49
C ALA A 46 3.81 -12.31 16.51
N GLY A 47 4.88 -12.97 16.66
CA GLY A 47 4.92 -14.05 17.63
C GLY A 47 6.33 -14.44 18.01
N ASN A 48 7.32 -13.97 17.28
CA ASN A 48 8.75 -14.19 17.51
C ASN A 48 9.11 -15.64 17.91
N SER A 49 8.30 -16.59 17.54
CA SER A 49 8.57 -17.98 17.82
C SER A 49 9.31 -18.56 16.63
N GLU A 50 10.49 -19.10 16.85
CA GLU A 50 11.21 -19.89 15.84
C GLU A 50 10.36 -21.06 15.32
N THR A 51 9.28 -21.37 16.01
CA THR A 51 8.36 -22.46 15.68
C THR A 51 7.18 -22.02 14.82
N VAL A 52 6.95 -20.71 14.63
CA VAL A 52 5.84 -20.22 13.80
C VAL A 52 6.30 -20.07 12.35
N PRO A 53 5.60 -20.67 11.39
CA PRO A 53 5.93 -20.49 9.96
C PRO A 53 5.94 -19.02 9.56
N LEU A 54 6.69 -18.70 8.51
CA LEU A 54 6.69 -17.37 7.92
C LEU A 54 5.26 -16.99 7.48
N THR A 55 4.89 -15.76 7.74
CA THR A 55 3.66 -15.20 7.18
C THR A 55 3.89 -14.93 5.70
N GLU A 56 3.15 -15.60 4.85
CA GLU A 56 3.20 -15.43 3.39
C GLU A 56 1.99 -14.63 2.93
N MET A 57 2.22 -13.61 2.14
CA MET A 57 1.13 -12.86 1.51
C MET A 57 1.47 -12.50 0.07
N THR A 58 0.56 -12.88 -0.82
CA THR A 58 0.59 -12.43 -2.21
C THR A 58 -0.43 -11.32 -2.39
N VAL A 59 0.05 -10.14 -2.71
CA VAL A 59 -0.75 -8.93 -2.88
C VAL A 59 -0.62 -8.46 -4.32
N TYR A 60 -1.70 -8.55 -5.09
CA TYR A 60 -1.63 -8.19 -6.50
C TYR A 60 -2.90 -7.56 -7.04
N ASN A 61 -2.74 -6.68 -8.02
CA ASN A 61 -3.84 -5.99 -8.69
C ASN A 61 -4.77 -5.23 -7.73
N ASN A 62 -4.29 -4.78 -6.58
CA ASN A 62 -5.09 -3.95 -5.69
C ASN A 62 -4.94 -2.48 -6.05
N THR A 63 -5.99 -1.71 -5.81
CA THR A 63 -5.98 -0.25 -5.88
C THR A 63 -6.05 0.29 -4.45
N ILE A 64 -5.00 1.00 -4.04
CA ILE A 64 -4.82 1.53 -2.70
C ILE A 64 -4.80 3.06 -2.79
N VAL A 65 -5.78 3.71 -2.18
CA VAL A 65 -6.03 5.14 -2.33
C VAL A 65 -6.09 5.84 -0.98
N ASN A 66 -5.36 6.92 -0.82
CA ASN A 66 -5.36 7.77 0.38
C ASN A 66 -5.08 7.02 1.69
N CYS A 67 -4.18 6.04 1.67
CA CYS A 67 -3.88 5.22 2.84
C CYS A 67 -2.57 5.60 3.51
N GLY A 68 -2.47 5.33 4.81
CA GLY A 68 -1.22 5.42 5.56
C GLY A 68 -0.81 6.82 6.01
N TRP A 69 -1.66 7.81 5.88
CA TRP A 69 -1.33 9.21 6.22
C TRP A 69 -1.45 9.53 7.71
N ARG A 70 -2.32 8.85 8.43
CA ARG A 70 -2.43 9.01 9.88
C ARG A 70 -1.42 8.11 10.58
N ARG A 71 -0.56 8.70 11.35
CA ARG A 71 0.43 7.96 12.13
C ARG A 71 -0.16 7.59 13.48
N SER A 72 0.03 6.35 13.90
CA SER A 72 -0.13 5.99 15.30
C SER A 72 0.87 6.76 16.18
N LYS A 73 0.63 6.82 17.49
CA LYS A 73 1.57 7.40 18.48
C LYS A 73 3.01 6.90 18.31
N ASN A 74 3.19 5.72 17.75
CA ASN A 74 4.48 5.13 17.43
C ASN A 74 5.04 5.53 16.06
N LYS A 75 4.48 6.53 15.39
CA LYS A 75 4.89 7.04 14.06
C LYS A 75 4.92 5.95 12.98
N LYS A 76 4.06 4.95 13.10
CA LYS A 76 3.90 3.85 12.15
C LYS A 76 2.79 4.21 11.18
N GLY A 77 2.99 3.97 9.91
CA GLY A 77 1.98 4.16 8.88
C GLY A 77 2.59 4.02 7.49
N GLY A 78 1.82 3.45 6.61
CA GLY A 78 2.18 3.25 5.22
C GLY A 78 1.09 2.50 4.48
N SER A 79 1.06 2.57 3.16
CA SER A 79 0.05 1.81 2.41
C SER A 79 0.22 0.31 2.63
N ILE A 80 1.44 -0.19 2.52
CA ILE A 80 1.75 -1.60 2.78
C ILE A 80 2.88 -1.68 3.80
N TRP A 81 2.61 -2.31 4.92
CA TRP A 81 3.56 -2.45 6.02
C TRP A 81 4.01 -3.89 6.15
N VAL A 82 5.28 -4.15 5.94
CA VAL A 82 5.87 -5.49 6.07
C VAL A 82 6.89 -5.48 7.19
N GLU A 83 6.74 -6.37 8.15
CA GLU A 83 7.68 -6.50 9.26
C GLU A 83 7.87 -7.97 9.69
N LYS A 84 8.97 -8.26 10.37
CA LYS A 84 9.26 -9.50 11.09
C LYS A 84 9.07 -10.79 10.28
N ALA A 85 10.14 -11.25 9.68
CA ALA A 85 10.21 -12.56 9.05
C ALA A 85 9.01 -12.91 8.12
N ALA A 86 8.43 -11.92 7.49
CA ALA A 86 7.38 -12.12 6.50
C ALA A 86 7.99 -12.37 5.12
N LYS A 87 7.22 -13.05 4.27
CA LYS A 87 7.57 -13.28 2.86
C LYS A 87 6.52 -12.65 1.96
N PRO A 88 6.69 -11.39 1.59
CA PRO A 88 5.75 -10.68 0.73
C PRO A 88 6.00 -10.93 -0.76
N ILE A 89 4.92 -11.08 -1.51
CA ILE A 89 4.91 -10.95 -2.97
C ILE A 89 3.93 -9.82 -3.29
N LEU A 90 4.45 -8.67 -3.74
CA LEU A 90 3.67 -7.45 -3.97
C LEU A 90 3.86 -7.02 -5.43
N VAL A 91 2.88 -7.27 -6.28
CA VAL A 91 2.99 -6.98 -7.71
C VAL A 91 1.72 -6.37 -8.29
N ASN A 92 1.86 -5.52 -9.28
CA ASN A 92 0.76 -4.88 -10.01
C ASN A 92 -0.23 -4.11 -9.10
N ASN A 93 0.19 -3.65 -7.93
CA ASN A 93 -0.66 -2.81 -7.13
C ASN A 93 -0.55 -1.36 -7.60
N LEU A 94 -1.68 -0.66 -7.63
CA LEU A 94 -1.77 0.76 -7.87
C LEU A 94 -1.92 1.47 -6.53
N ILE A 95 -0.93 2.28 -6.17
CA ILE A 95 -0.88 3.03 -4.93
C ILE A 95 -1.02 4.51 -5.28
N TYR A 96 -2.18 5.07 -4.96
CA TYR A 96 -2.59 6.42 -5.35
C TYR A 96 -2.67 7.32 -4.12
N ASP A 97 -1.91 8.41 -4.12
CA ASP A 97 -1.87 9.38 -3.02
C ASP A 97 -1.81 8.74 -1.64
N SER A 98 -1.09 7.66 -1.54
CA SER A 98 -0.93 6.90 -0.31
C SER A 98 0.52 6.95 0.13
N ARG A 99 0.72 6.90 1.43
CA ARG A 99 2.06 6.83 1.94
C ARG A 99 2.70 5.50 1.56
N PHE A 100 3.90 5.57 1.02
CA PHE A 100 4.70 4.39 0.81
C PHE A 100 5.12 3.82 2.17
N GLY A 101 5.07 2.54 2.36
CA GLY A 101 5.30 2.03 3.70
C GLY A 101 5.74 0.59 3.75
N LEU A 102 6.93 0.31 3.23
CA LEU A 102 7.64 -0.88 3.64
C LEU A 102 8.61 -0.46 4.74
N LYS A 103 8.36 -0.81 5.98
CA LYS A 103 9.26 -0.50 7.07
C LYS A 103 10.46 -1.45 7.03
N GLN A 104 11.63 -0.89 6.78
CA GLN A 104 12.94 -1.49 7.01
C GLN A 104 13.00 -3.03 6.85
N PRO A 105 12.69 -3.58 5.67
CA PRO A 105 12.61 -5.03 5.50
C PRO A 105 13.87 -5.77 5.92
N LYS A 106 15.03 -5.12 5.80
CA LYS A 106 16.33 -5.71 6.14
C LYS A 106 16.54 -5.85 7.64
N GLU A 107 16.05 -4.88 8.42
CA GLU A 107 16.24 -4.88 9.88
C GLU A 107 15.23 -5.79 10.59
N ASP A 108 14.07 -5.98 9.99
CA ASP A 108 12.98 -6.73 10.59
C ASP A 108 12.99 -8.23 10.22
N GLY A 109 14.05 -8.73 9.57
CA GLY A 109 14.17 -10.15 9.22
C GLY A 109 13.18 -10.63 8.16
N VAL A 110 12.75 -9.75 7.27
CA VAL A 110 11.91 -10.13 6.13
C VAL A 110 12.70 -11.04 5.18
N ASP A 111 12.08 -12.10 4.69
CA ASP A 111 12.68 -12.99 3.71
C ASP A 111 12.76 -12.32 2.33
N MET A 112 13.75 -11.45 2.15
CA MET A 112 13.95 -10.71 0.92
C MET A 112 14.39 -11.60 -0.25
N GLN A 113 15.02 -12.74 0.02
CA GLN A 113 15.48 -13.65 -1.02
C GLN A 113 14.31 -14.30 -1.77
N ASN A 114 13.25 -14.63 -1.04
CA ASN A 114 12.06 -15.28 -1.58
C ASN A 114 10.88 -14.30 -1.74
N SER A 115 11.13 -13.01 -1.57
CA SER A 115 10.12 -11.96 -1.75
C SER A 115 10.19 -11.37 -3.15
N ARG A 116 9.04 -10.89 -3.63
CA ARG A 116 8.96 -10.08 -4.83
C ARG A 116 8.12 -8.83 -4.55
N LEU A 117 8.70 -7.67 -4.77
CA LEU A 117 8.09 -6.40 -4.37
C LEU A 117 7.84 -5.46 -5.56
N THR A 118 7.90 -5.97 -6.78
CA THR A 118 7.86 -5.17 -8.00
C THR A 118 7.33 -6.00 -9.21
N PRO A 119 6.73 -5.39 -10.24
CA PRO A 119 6.46 -3.97 -10.38
C PRO A 119 5.15 -3.56 -9.68
N ASN A 120 5.13 -2.35 -9.14
CA ASN A 120 3.91 -1.68 -8.68
C ASN A 120 3.87 -0.27 -9.26
N TYR A 121 2.72 0.39 -9.16
CA TYR A 121 2.50 1.73 -9.67
C TYR A 121 2.22 2.71 -8.52
N TYR A 122 3.06 3.72 -8.37
CA TYR A 122 2.94 4.72 -7.30
C TYR A 122 2.65 6.10 -7.89
N PHE A 123 1.55 6.67 -7.51
CA PHE A 123 1.13 8.00 -7.97
C PHE A 123 0.96 8.98 -6.82
N ALA A 124 1.45 10.19 -7.01
CA ALA A 124 1.24 11.31 -6.10
C ALA A 124 0.72 12.54 -6.87
N SER A 125 -0.43 13.05 -6.45
CA SER A 125 -1.05 14.24 -7.05
C SER A 125 -0.47 15.55 -6.52
N THR A 126 0.29 15.50 -5.42
CA THR A 126 0.84 16.68 -4.74
C THR A 126 2.35 16.59 -4.54
N GLU A 127 3.03 17.73 -4.47
CA GLU A 127 4.47 17.81 -4.17
C GLU A 127 4.78 17.22 -2.78
N THR A 128 3.89 17.39 -1.83
CA THR A 128 4.02 16.77 -0.50
C THR A 128 4.02 15.24 -0.61
N GLY A 129 3.14 14.69 -1.44
CA GLY A 129 3.08 13.25 -1.73
C GLY A 129 4.37 12.74 -2.37
N VAL A 130 4.85 13.43 -3.41
CA VAL A 130 6.13 13.09 -4.09
C VAL A 130 7.30 13.12 -3.11
N THR A 131 7.40 14.18 -2.32
CA THR A 131 8.47 14.31 -1.32
C THR A 131 8.42 13.17 -0.29
N GLN A 132 7.24 12.81 0.17
CA GLN A 132 7.08 11.74 1.14
C GLN A 132 7.40 10.37 0.52
N MET A 133 6.98 10.13 -0.73
CA MET A 133 7.33 8.91 -1.46
C MET A 133 8.85 8.78 -1.60
N ALA A 134 9.53 9.83 -2.03
CA ALA A 134 10.99 9.83 -2.15
C ALA A 134 11.70 9.58 -0.81
N LYS A 135 11.17 10.17 0.27
CA LYS A 135 11.68 9.94 1.62
C LYS A 135 11.50 8.50 2.08
N ASP A 136 10.33 7.93 1.84
CA ASP A 136 10.06 6.54 2.20
C ASP A 136 10.91 5.58 1.34
N ALA A 137 11.14 5.91 0.07
CA ALA A 137 12.00 5.18 -0.84
C ALA A 137 13.48 5.16 -0.42
N SER A 138 13.96 6.23 0.17
CA SER A 138 15.35 6.28 0.67
C SER A 138 15.66 5.22 1.73
N LEU A 139 14.64 4.59 2.29
CA LEU A 139 14.77 3.45 3.18
C LEU A 139 15.04 2.12 2.45
N GLY A 140 15.30 2.16 1.15
CA GLY A 140 15.74 1.03 0.33
C GLY A 140 14.63 0.16 -0.21
N ILE A 141 13.50 0.76 -0.54
CA ILE A 141 12.27 0.06 -0.87
C ILE A 141 11.85 0.18 -2.34
N TRP A 142 12.46 1.09 -3.09
CA TRP A 142 12.25 1.20 -4.52
C TRP A 142 13.00 0.12 -5.28
N TRP A 143 12.32 -0.39 -6.27
CA TRP A 143 12.87 -1.35 -7.20
C TRP A 143 12.88 -0.72 -8.60
N ASP A 144 13.89 -0.98 -9.38
CA ASP A 144 14.08 -0.36 -10.69
C ASP A 144 12.89 -0.54 -11.66
N SER A 145 12.04 -1.53 -11.41
CA SER A 145 10.87 -1.81 -12.23
C SER A 145 9.58 -1.18 -11.73
N ASP A 146 9.59 -0.49 -10.58
CA ASP A 146 8.41 0.25 -10.11
C ASP A 146 8.25 1.55 -10.92
N ILE A 147 7.00 1.90 -11.22
CA ILE A 147 6.64 3.16 -11.83
C ILE A 147 6.18 4.11 -10.74
N HIS A 148 6.75 5.29 -10.68
CA HIS A 148 6.40 6.29 -9.65
C HIS A 148 6.44 7.70 -10.18
N SER A 149 5.63 8.59 -9.59
CA SER A 149 5.66 10.01 -9.87
C SER A 149 6.93 10.66 -9.36
N THR A 150 7.63 11.40 -10.19
CA THR A 150 8.77 12.25 -9.81
C THR A 150 8.37 13.70 -9.63
N LYS A 151 7.19 14.08 -10.10
CA LYS A 151 6.53 15.37 -9.95
C LYS A 151 5.07 15.17 -9.61
N ALA A 152 4.48 16.14 -8.93
CA ALA A 152 3.04 16.14 -8.66
C ALA A 152 2.21 15.95 -9.93
N GLY A 153 1.31 14.98 -9.91
CA GLY A 153 0.41 14.68 -11.03
C GLY A 153 1.03 13.91 -12.19
N GLU A 154 2.34 13.67 -12.18
CA GLU A 154 3.01 12.88 -13.21
C GLU A 154 2.55 11.42 -13.19
N GLY A 155 2.21 10.89 -14.37
CA GLY A 155 1.74 9.52 -14.48
C GLY A 155 0.37 9.28 -13.86
N ASN A 156 -0.53 10.28 -13.87
CA ASN A 156 -1.88 10.08 -13.35
C ASN A 156 -2.51 8.80 -13.93
N PRO A 157 -2.93 7.85 -13.11
CA PRO A 157 -3.52 6.59 -13.57
C PRO A 157 -4.88 6.76 -14.23
N LEU A 158 -5.48 7.96 -14.20
CA LEU A 158 -6.73 8.28 -14.89
C LEU A 158 -7.86 7.32 -14.54
N PHE A 159 -8.34 7.40 -13.32
CA PHE A 159 -9.59 6.73 -12.94
C PHE A 159 -10.79 7.30 -13.71
N LYS A 160 -11.77 6.47 -14.00
CA LYS A 160 -12.96 6.89 -14.78
C LYS A 160 -13.80 7.94 -14.07
N ASN A 161 -13.96 7.79 -12.76
CA ASN A 161 -14.72 8.75 -11.97
C ASN A 161 -14.15 8.87 -10.55
N PHE A 162 -13.00 9.53 -10.43
CA PHE A 162 -12.44 9.92 -9.14
C PHE A 162 -11.60 11.18 -9.33
N THR A 163 -12.05 12.28 -8.77
CA THR A 163 -11.44 13.61 -8.96
C THR A 163 -10.98 14.25 -7.65
N GLN A 164 -10.97 13.50 -6.57
CA GLN A 164 -10.65 14.05 -5.27
C GLN A 164 -9.18 14.39 -5.11
N THR A 165 -8.91 15.60 -4.62
CA THR A 165 -7.58 15.93 -4.12
C THR A 165 -7.49 15.47 -2.66
N PRO A 166 -6.58 14.58 -2.31
CA PRO A 166 -6.45 14.12 -0.95
C PRO A 166 -6.02 15.27 -0.04
N LYS A 167 -6.60 15.33 1.13
CA LYS A 167 -6.06 16.15 2.21
C LYS A 167 -4.90 15.38 2.84
N ILE A 168 -3.70 15.61 2.34
CA ILE A 168 -2.50 14.95 2.85
C ILE A 168 -1.92 15.79 3.97
N ASN A 169 -2.08 15.35 5.21
CA ASN A 169 -1.34 15.89 6.33
C ASN A 169 -0.35 14.85 6.85
N ILE A 170 0.91 15.00 6.46
CA ILE A 170 2.00 14.09 6.87
C ILE A 170 2.33 14.16 8.36
N ASN A 171 1.86 15.19 9.03
CA ASN A 171 2.06 15.41 10.46
C ASN A 171 0.82 15.06 11.28
N CYS A 172 -0.25 14.59 10.63
CA CYS A 172 -1.47 14.22 11.31
C CYS A 172 -1.17 13.14 12.36
N GLU A 173 -1.22 13.53 13.61
CA GLU A 173 -1.25 12.58 14.71
C GLU A 173 -2.67 12.08 14.90
N VAL A 174 -2.81 10.91 15.46
CA VAL A 174 -4.11 10.23 15.58
C VAL A 174 -5.12 11.03 16.41
N ASP A 175 -4.64 11.94 17.23
CA ASP A 175 -5.46 12.77 18.11
C ASP A 175 -6.08 13.99 17.41
N ASP A 176 -5.77 14.21 16.12
CA ASP A 176 -6.37 15.29 15.32
C ASP A 176 -7.15 14.72 14.12
N PRO A 177 -8.38 14.29 14.34
CA PRO A 177 -9.19 13.63 13.32
C PRO A 177 -9.68 14.59 12.21
N GLU A 178 -9.61 15.90 12.41
CA GLU A 178 -10.18 16.88 11.49
C GLU A 178 -9.17 17.39 10.45
N GLU A 179 -7.90 17.44 10.79
CA GLU A 179 -6.85 17.84 9.85
C GLU A 179 -6.37 16.68 8.99
N GLY A 180 -6.74 16.70 7.73
CA GLY A 180 -6.17 15.82 6.72
C GLY A 180 -6.90 14.48 6.51
N ALA A 181 -8.05 14.28 7.12
CA ALA A 181 -8.88 13.15 6.75
C ALA A 181 -9.38 13.33 5.30
N PRO A 182 -9.18 12.35 4.40
CA PRO A 182 -9.84 12.36 3.12
C PRO A 182 -11.35 12.29 3.30
N MET A 183 -12.10 12.68 2.28
CA MET A 183 -13.55 12.50 2.29
C MET A 183 -13.88 11.02 2.50
N ALA A 184 -14.99 10.76 3.17
CA ALA A 184 -15.56 9.43 3.28
C ALA A 184 -15.78 8.81 1.88
N TYR A 185 -15.69 7.52 1.80
CA TYR A 185 -15.88 6.79 0.54
C TYR A 185 -17.25 7.05 -0.06
N ASP A 186 -17.28 7.43 -1.33
CA ASP A 186 -18.50 7.60 -2.11
C ASP A 186 -18.65 6.43 -3.11
N LYS A 187 -19.78 5.75 -3.02
CA LYS A 187 -20.10 4.61 -3.89
C LYS A 187 -20.27 4.98 -5.37
N SER A 188 -20.41 6.26 -5.69
CA SER A 188 -20.46 6.74 -7.09
C SER A 188 -19.10 6.80 -7.75
N TRP A 189 -18.01 6.70 -7.01
CA TRP A 189 -16.67 6.71 -7.59
C TRP A 189 -16.37 5.41 -8.33
N ASP A 190 -15.74 5.56 -9.49
CA ASP A 190 -15.25 4.44 -10.31
C ASP A 190 -13.71 4.51 -10.39
N PHE A 191 -13.06 3.63 -9.67
CA PHE A 191 -11.61 3.47 -9.67
C PHE A 191 -11.09 2.55 -10.79
N SER A 192 -11.94 2.16 -11.74
CA SER A 192 -11.47 1.50 -12.96
C SER A 192 -10.61 2.46 -13.76
N LEU A 193 -9.57 1.93 -14.39
CA LEU A 193 -8.69 2.74 -15.24
C LEU A 193 -9.37 3.11 -16.56
N ALA A 194 -9.21 4.34 -16.99
CA ALA A 194 -9.62 4.77 -18.33
C ALA A 194 -8.77 4.05 -19.40
N ALA A 195 -9.30 3.91 -20.61
CA ALA A 195 -8.62 3.18 -21.69
C ALA A 195 -7.24 3.75 -22.09
N ASN A 196 -7.02 5.02 -21.84
CA ASN A 196 -5.74 5.73 -22.07
C ASN A 196 -4.86 5.82 -20.83
N SER A 197 -5.17 5.12 -19.76
CA SER A 197 -4.38 5.14 -18.54
C SER A 197 -2.95 4.63 -18.77
N PRO A 198 -1.93 5.35 -18.31
CA PRO A 198 -0.55 4.87 -18.37
C PRO A 198 -0.33 3.64 -17.48
N ALA A 199 -1.13 3.48 -16.44
CA ALA A 199 -1.01 2.35 -15.52
C ALA A 199 -1.37 0.99 -16.15
N LEU A 200 -2.14 0.99 -17.25
CA LEU A 200 -2.49 -0.25 -17.98
C LEU A 200 -1.26 -0.95 -18.58
N LYS A 201 -0.16 -0.23 -18.80
CA LYS A 201 1.05 -0.76 -19.44
C LYS A 201 2.17 -1.08 -18.45
N GLY A 202 1.98 -0.75 -17.18
CA GLY A 202 3.03 -0.87 -16.16
C GLY A 202 3.09 -2.19 -15.42
N GLY A 203 2.20 -3.11 -15.71
CA GLY A 203 2.06 -4.35 -14.94
C GLY A 203 2.76 -5.57 -15.54
N VAL A 204 2.87 -6.62 -14.73
CA VAL A 204 3.24 -7.96 -15.17
C VAL A 204 2.01 -8.63 -15.79
N ILE A 205 2.16 -9.12 -16.99
CA ILE A 205 1.08 -9.85 -17.70
C ILE A 205 1.18 -11.35 -17.43
N ASP A 206 2.40 -11.88 -17.30
CA ASP A 206 2.63 -13.30 -17.07
C ASP A 206 2.80 -13.58 -15.57
N PHE A 207 1.77 -14.10 -14.95
CA PHE A 207 1.77 -14.50 -13.54
C PHE A 207 2.38 -15.89 -13.29
N SER A 208 2.71 -16.67 -14.31
CA SER A 208 3.25 -18.03 -14.16
C SER A 208 4.55 -18.07 -13.36
N ARG A 209 5.32 -16.99 -13.43
CA ARG A 209 6.56 -16.82 -12.65
C ARG A 209 6.34 -16.40 -11.20
N ILE A 210 5.14 -15.92 -10.87
CA ILE A 210 4.77 -15.44 -9.54
C ILE A 210 4.07 -16.55 -8.78
N PHE A 211 3.26 -17.31 -9.48
CA PHE A 211 2.56 -18.46 -8.97
C PHE A 211 3.08 -19.70 -9.72
N PRO A 212 4.20 -20.29 -9.30
CA PRO A 212 4.61 -21.55 -9.88
C PRO A 212 3.47 -22.54 -9.68
N SER A 213 3.00 -23.10 -10.77
CA SER A 213 2.04 -24.19 -10.75
C SER A 213 2.57 -25.29 -9.84
N GLY A 214 1.88 -25.55 -8.73
CA GLY A 214 2.19 -26.64 -7.83
C GLY A 214 2.01 -27.99 -8.52
#